data_b8958f2ba011ca378d2ae59a421de5cc
#
_entry.id   b8958f2ba011ca378d2ae59a421de5cc
#
_cell.length_a   1.000
_cell.length_b   1.000
_cell.length_c   1.000
_cell.angle_alpha   90.00
_cell.angle_beta   90.00
_cell.angle_gamma   90.00
#
_symmetry.space_group_name_H-M   'P 1'
#
loop_
_entity.id
_entity.type
_entity.pdbx_description
1 polymer ?
#
loop_
_entity_poly.entity_id
_entity_poly.type
_entity_poly.pdbx_seq_one_letter_code
_entity_poly.pdbx_strand_id
1 'polypeptide(L)'
;MQFIKNMAKGAVIGIANIIPGVSGGTMAVTMGIYDKLIYCLTHLFKEFKKSMKFLIPILLGTAVALVAGSFGIEFLFQKFPVPTNLFFIGLILGGLPMMTKKVKGQKIKVGHMISLLVFFALVVVMGLMGDKEGRAVDLSFNFLNVIILFLVGVIASATMVIPGVSGSMVLLLLGFYNPIIAQINDFIRSLTSGDFAGVLKGCGILVPFGIGVVIGIFAIAKLIEIIFEKFPLYANWAIIGLIVASPFAIIFNNLASFSGVTVLTVVSSVITFAVGFFVALKLGE
;
A
#
# COMPACT_ATOMS: atom_id res chain seq x y z
N MET A 1 -24.79 -8.26 -4.98
CA MET A 1 -24.09 -7.13 -5.62
C MET A 1 -22.97 -6.55 -4.77
N GLN A 2 -23.17 -6.16 -3.49
CA GLN A 2 -22.13 -5.53 -2.67
C GLN A 2 -20.91 -6.41 -2.41
N PHE A 3 -21.05 -7.72 -2.24
CA PHE A 3 -19.93 -8.66 -2.06
C PHE A 3 -18.98 -8.63 -3.27
N ILE A 4 -19.50 -8.75 -4.48
CA ILE A 4 -18.72 -8.73 -5.72
C ILE A 4 -18.05 -7.36 -5.92
N LYS A 5 -18.76 -6.26 -5.63
CA LYS A 5 -18.19 -4.89 -5.70
C LYS A 5 -17.01 -4.74 -4.73
N ASN A 6 -17.13 -5.23 -3.50
CA ASN A 6 -16.05 -5.21 -2.52
C ASN A 6 -14.88 -6.13 -2.91
N MET A 7 -15.17 -7.29 -3.49
CA MET A 7 -14.14 -8.21 -3.99
C MET A 7 -13.36 -7.59 -5.16
N ALA A 8 -14.04 -6.90 -6.09
CA ALA A 8 -13.38 -6.16 -7.17
C ALA A 8 -12.49 -5.03 -6.63
N LYS A 9 -12.96 -4.28 -5.62
CA LYS A 9 -12.13 -3.26 -4.93
C LYS A 9 -10.92 -3.90 -4.23
N GLY A 10 -11.11 -5.06 -3.61
CA GLY A 10 -10.01 -5.84 -3.04
C GLY A 10 -8.99 -6.29 -4.10
N ALA A 11 -9.46 -6.71 -5.28
CA ALA A 11 -8.58 -7.09 -6.38
C ALA A 11 -7.71 -5.91 -6.85
N VAL A 12 -8.26 -4.70 -6.96
CA VAL A 12 -7.49 -3.50 -7.30
C VAL A 12 -6.43 -3.19 -6.23
N ILE A 13 -6.77 -3.36 -4.93
CA ILE A 13 -5.81 -3.22 -3.83
C ILE A 13 -4.69 -4.27 -3.96
N GLY A 14 -5.03 -5.53 -4.25
CA GLY A 14 -4.06 -6.61 -4.44
C GLY A 14 -3.09 -6.33 -5.58
N ILE A 15 -3.62 -5.93 -6.74
CA ILE A 15 -2.80 -5.55 -7.90
C ILE A 15 -1.87 -4.38 -7.55
N ALA A 16 -2.38 -3.35 -6.86
CA ALA A 16 -1.58 -2.19 -6.46
C ALA A 16 -0.40 -2.57 -5.55
N ASN A 17 -0.58 -3.55 -4.68
CA ASN A 17 0.48 -4.02 -3.78
C ASN A 17 1.61 -4.80 -4.48
N ILE A 18 1.40 -5.26 -5.71
CA ILE A 18 2.44 -5.90 -6.54
C ILE A 18 3.37 -4.84 -7.17
N ILE A 19 2.87 -3.61 -7.34
CA ILE A 19 3.52 -2.59 -8.15
C ILE A 19 4.41 -1.69 -7.28
N PRO A 20 5.70 -1.54 -7.63
CA PRO A 20 6.58 -0.62 -6.92
C PRO A 20 6.06 0.83 -6.95
N GLY A 21 6.05 1.49 -5.80
CA GLY A 21 5.60 2.87 -5.68
C GLY A 21 4.08 3.08 -5.63
N VAL A 22 3.28 1.99 -5.72
CA VAL A 22 1.83 2.06 -5.53
C VAL A 22 1.45 1.45 -4.18
N SER A 23 0.60 2.14 -3.41
CA SER A 23 0.13 1.68 -2.11
C SER A 23 -1.32 1.19 -2.19
N GLY A 24 -1.60 0.01 -1.61
CA GLY A 24 -2.97 -0.48 -1.47
C GLY A 24 -3.87 0.47 -0.66
N GLY A 25 -3.29 1.20 0.31
CA GLY A 25 -3.97 2.25 1.05
C GLY A 25 -4.43 3.39 0.13
N THR A 26 -3.59 3.82 -0.83
CA THR A 26 -3.98 4.80 -1.85
C THR A 26 -5.15 4.30 -2.68
N MET A 27 -5.14 3.05 -3.11
CA MET A 27 -6.27 2.46 -3.84
C MET A 27 -7.54 2.40 -2.98
N ALA A 28 -7.44 2.07 -1.71
CA ALA A 28 -8.59 2.09 -0.82
C ALA A 28 -9.21 3.50 -0.70
N VAL A 29 -8.37 4.54 -0.67
CA VAL A 29 -8.83 5.94 -0.67
C VAL A 29 -9.48 6.31 -2.00
N THR A 30 -8.85 6.02 -3.13
CA THR A 30 -9.37 6.36 -4.47
C THR A 30 -10.70 5.67 -4.78
N MET A 31 -10.92 4.47 -4.22
CA MET A 31 -12.18 3.73 -4.34
C MET A 31 -13.20 4.05 -3.24
N GLY A 32 -12.93 5.02 -2.37
CA GLY A 32 -13.85 5.47 -1.32
C GLY A 32 -14.18 4.47 -0.23
N ILE A 33 -13.32 3.49 0.00
CA ILE A 33 -13.52 2.48 1.04
C ILE A 33 -12.59 2.63 2.25
N TYR A 34 -11.67 3.59 2.20
CA TYR A 34 -10.64 3.77 3.21
C TYR A 34 -11.21 4.02 4.62
N ASP A 35 -12.12 5.01 4.76
CA ASP A 35 -12.71 5.34 6.05
C ASP A 35 -13.44 4.13 6.65
N LYS A 36 -14.15 3.37 5.81
CA LYS A 36 -14.86 2.17 6.22
C LYS A 36 -13.90 1.03 6.57
N LEU A 37 -12.77 0.93 5.87
CA LEU A 37 -11.73 -0.05 6.16
C LEU A 37 -11.11 0.23 7.53
N ILE A 38 -10.74 1.48 7.81
CA ILE A 38 -10.24 1.92 9.13
C ILE A 38 -11.27 1.62 10.21
N TYR A 39 -12.54 2.01 10.01
CA TYR A 39 -13.62 1.72 10.95
C TYR A 39 -13.76 0.22 11.24
N CYS A 40 -13.78 -0.62 10.20
CA CYS A 40 -13.92 -2.07 10.37
C CYS A 40 -12.72 -2.71 11.09
N LEU A 41 -11.52 -2.18 10.92
CA LEU A 41 -10.33 -2.62 11.65
C LEU A 41 -10.44 -2.23 13.14
N THR A 42 -10.75 -0.98 13.45
CA THR A 42 -10.79 -0.47 14.82
C THR A 42 -11.95 -1.02 15.64
N HIS A 43 -13.06 -1.38 14.98
CA HIS A 43 -14.25 -1.95 15.59
C HIS A 43 -14.41 -3.46 15.36
N LEU A 44 -13.32 -4.15 14.93
CA LEU A 44 -13.37 -5.55 14.55
C LEU A 44 -13.97 -6.43 15.65
N PHE A 45 -13.53 -6.25 16.89
CA PHE A 45 -13.98 -7.07 18.02
C PHE A 45 -15.35 -6.65 18.57
N LYS A 46 -15.76 -5.39 18.38
CA LYS A 46 -17.07 -4.89 18.83
C LYS A 46 -18.19 -5.22 17.84
N GLU A 47 -17.92 -5.12 16.55
CA GLU A 47 -18.87 -5.35 15.46
C GLU A 47 -18.40 -6.45 14.52
N PHE A 48 -17.96 -7.59 15.07
CA PHE A 48 -17.27 -8.65 14.32
C PHE A 48 -17.98 -9.07 13.05
N LYS A 49 -19.28 -9.43 13.13
CA LYS A 49 -20.06 -9.88 11.96
C LYS A 49 -20.15 -8.81 10.86
N LYS A 50 -20.32 -7.55 11.25
CA LYS A 50 -20.46 -6.42 10.32
C LYS A 50 -19.12 -6.10 9.65
N SER A 51 -18.04 -6.08 10.44
CA SER A 51 -16.68 -5.84 9.95
C SER A 51 -16.22 -6.96 9.03
N MET A 52 -16.40 -8.23 9.41
CA MET A 52 -16.02 -9.37 8.58
C MET A 52 -16.82 -9.46 7.28
N LYS A 53 -18.11 -9.12 7.28
CA LYS A 53 -18.93 -9.05 6.06
C LYS A 53 -18.37 -8.04 5.04
N PHE A 54 -17.68 -7.00 5.50
CA PHE A 54 -17.02 -6.03 4.64
C PHE A 54 -15.58 -6.43 4.29
N LEU A 55 -14.81 -6.91 5.26
CA LEU A 55 -13.38 -7.23 5.09
C LEU A 55 -13.15 -8.51 4.28
N ILE A 56 -13.94 -9.58 4.50
CA ILE A 56 -13.75 -10.87 3.81
C ILE A 56 -13.71 -10.71 2.28
N PRO A 57 -14.69 -10.07 1.61
CA PRO A 57 -14.66 -9.95 0.15
C PRO A 57 -13.46 -9.12 -0.32
N ILE A 58 -13.02 -8.10 0.44
CA ILE A 58 -11.83 -7.32 0.11
C ILE A 58 -10.58 -8.19 0.22
N LEU A 59 -10.41 -8.93 1.33
CA LEU A 59 -9.27 -9.82 1.52
C LEU A 59 -9.20 -10.93 0.49
N LEU A 60 -10.35 -11.54 0.14
CA LEU A 60 -10.44 -12.54 -0.93
C LEU A 60 -10.05 -11.95 -2.29
N GLY A 61 -10.58 -10.77 -2.63
CA GLY A 61 -10.22 -10.09 -3.86
C GLY A 61 -8.73 -9.76 -3.91
N THR A 62 -8.17 -9.26 -2.81
CA THR A 62 -6.74 -8.97 -2.67
C THR A 62 -5.89 -10.24 -2.85
N ALA A 63 -6.24 -11.34 -2.16
CA ALA A 63 -5.51 -12.60 -2.25
C ALA A 63 -5.55 -13.19 -3.67
N VAL A 64 -6.73 -13.23 -4.30
CA VAL A 64 -6.88 -13.71 -5.68
C VAL A 64 -6.05 -12.85 -6.65
N ALA A 65 -6.07 -11.54 -6.48
CA ALA A 65 -5.31 -10.64 -7.34
C ALA A 65 -3.80 -10.73 -7.13
N LEU A 66 -3.33 -10.96 -5.90
CA LEU A 66 -1.91 -11.20 -5.62
C LEU A 66 -1.42 -12.48 -6.31
N VAL A 67 -2.19 -13.56 -6.26
CA VAL A 67 -1.79 -14.86 -6.83
C VAL A 67 -1.97 -14.89 -8.34
N ALA A 68 -3.15 -14.53 -8.85
CA ALA A 68 -3.45 -14.61 -10.29
C ALA A 68 -2.97 -13.38 -11.06
N GLY A 69 -2.88 -12.21 -10.40
CA GLY A 69 -2.48 -10.95 -11.02
C GLY A 69 -0.97 -10.78 -11.16
N SER A 70 -0.15 -11.45 -10.31
CA SER A 70 1.31 -11.28 -10.33
C SER A 70 1.91 -11.56 -11.70
N PHE A 71 1.59 -12.69 -12.32
CA PHE A 71 2.08 -13.04 -13.66
C PHE A 71 1.63 -12.04 -14.74
N GLY A 72 0.36 -11.60 -14.69
CA GLY A 72 -0.17 -10.64 -15.65
C GLY A 72 0.47 -9.26 -15.51
N ILE A 73 0.64 -8.79 -14.28
CA ILE A 73 1.29 -7.51 -14.00
C ILE A 73 2.77 -7.54 -14.37
N GLU A 74 3.47 -8.63 -14.04
CA GLU A 74 4.87 -8.81 -14.45
C GLU A 74 5.01 -8.73 -15.97
N PHE A 75 4.17 -9.46 -16.73
CA PHE A 75 4.15 -9.40 -18.19
C PHE A 75 3.89 -7.97 -18.71
N LEU A 76 2.93 -7.26 -18.12
CA LEU A 76 2.60 -5.88 -18.52
C LEU A 76 3.78 -4.92 -18.26
N PHE A 77 4.47 -5.05 -17.13
CA PHE A 77 5.64 -4.22 -16.83
C PHE A 77 6.83 -4.55 -17.73
N GLN A 78 7.02 -5.82 -18.11
CA GLN A 78 8.10 -6.22 -19.02
C GLN A 78 7.86 -5.76 -20.45
N LYS A 79 6.62 -5.81 -20.94
CA LYS A 79 6.29 -5.51 -22.35
C LYS A 79 5.79 -4.09 -22.60
N PHE A 80 5.05 -3.52 -21.63
CA PHE A 80 4.37 -2.24 -21.75
C PHE A 80 4.54 -1.37 -20.49
N PRO A 81 5.78 -1.10 -20.03
CA PRO A 81 6.01 -0.46 -18.72
C PRO A 81 5.37 0.94 -18.63
N VAL A 82 5.51 1.78 -19.65
CA VAL A 82 4.98 3.16 -19.64
C VAL A 82 3.45 3.18 -19.64
N PRO A 83 2.74 2.48 -20.56
CA PRO A 83 1.28 2.39 -20.52
C PRO A 83 0.74 1.82 -19.21
N THR A 84 1.45 0.84 -18.60
CA THR A 84 1.06 0.24 -17.33
C THR A 84 1.18 1.25 -16.18
N ASN A 85 2.30 1.96 -16.09
CA ASN A 85 2.48 3.03 -15.10
C ASN A 85 1.41 4.12 -15.24
N LEU A 86 1.12 4.55 -16.48
CA LEU A 86 0.12 5.60 -16.74
C LEU A 86 -1.31 5.13 -16.40
N PHE A 87 -1.62 3.85 -16.58
CA PHE A 87 -2.89 3.27 -16.11
C PHE A 87 -3.07 3.45 -14.58
N PHE A 88 -2.02 3.16 -13.79
CA PHE A 88 -2.08 3.29 -12.33
C PHE A 88 -2.09 4.76 -11.89
N ILE A 89 -1.36 5.63 -12.58
CA ILE A 89 -1.44 7.08 -12.35
C ILE A 89 -2.87 7.57 -12.62
N GLY A 90 -3.49 7.09 -13.69
CA GLY A 90 -4.90 7.35 -14.00
C GLY A 90 -5.84 6.89 -12.88
N LEU A 91 -5.67 5.65 -12.40
CA LEU A 91 -6.44 5.11 -11.27
C LEU A 91 -6.32 5.99 -10.01
N ILE A 92 -5.12 6.43 -9.67
CA ILE A 92 -4.86 7.28 -8.50
C ILE A 92 -5.55 8.64 -8.66
N LEU A 93 -5.33 9.30 -9.77
CA LEU A 93 -5.87 10.64 -10.02
C LEU A 93 -7.39 10.63 -10.24
N GLY A 94 -7.95 9.53 -10.73
CA GLY A 94 -9.41 9.33 -10.85
C GLY A 94 -10.13 9.29 -9.50
N GLY A 95 -9.44 8.97 -8.39
CA GLY A 95 -9.98 9.09 -7.04
C GLY A 95 -9.93 10.49 -6.44
N LEU A 96 -9.13 11.41 -7.02
CA LEU A 96 -8.95 12.76 -6.47
C LEU A 96 -10.25 13.58 -6.39
N PRO A 97 -11.19 13.53 -7.37
CA PRO A 97 -12.47 14.25 -7.29
C PRO A 97 -13.29 13.87 -6.05
N MET A 98 -13.24 12.61 -5.61
CA MET A 98 -13.92 12.15 -4.41
C MET A 98 -13.31 12.78 -3.14
N MET A 99 -11.98 12.85 -3.05
CA MET A 99 -11.30 13.45 -1.90
C MET A 99 -11.48 14.97 -1.86
N THR A 100 -11.43 15.63 -3.01
CA THR A 100 -11.66 17.08 -3.07
C THR A 100 -13.09 17.48 -2.68
N LYS A 101 -14.09 16.62 -2.91
CA LYS A 101 -15.47 16.84 -2.41
C LYS A 101 -15.52 16.93 -0.89
N LYS A 102 -14.68 16.19 -0.14
CA LYS A 102 -14.64 16.20 1.34
C LYS A 102 -14.14 17.53 1.92
N VAL A 103 -13.37 18.30 1.16
CA VAL A 103 -12.82 19.61 1.59
C VAL A 103 -13.48 20.79 0.89
N LYS A 104 -14.37 20.54 -0.08
CA LYS A 104 -15.07 21.57 -0.86
C LYS A 104 -15.97 22.42 0.05
N GLY A 105 -15.93 23.74 -0.12
CA GLY A 105 -16.72 24.68 0.66
C GLY A 105 -16.18 25.00 2.05
N GLN A 106 -15.09 24.38 2.47
CA GLN A 106 -14.43 24.66 3.73
C GLN A 106 -13.41 25.81 3.58
N LYS A 107 -13.29 26.67 4.60
CA LYS A 107 -12.26 27.72 4.61
C LYS A 107 -10.87 27.08 4.68
N ILE A 108 -10.05 27.30 3.67
CA ILE A 108 -8.67 26.83 3.63
C ILE A 108 -7.85 27.68 4.60
N LYS A 109 -7.20 27.02 5.57
CA LYS A 109 -6.24 27.65 6.50
C LYS A 109 -4.81 27.27 6.07
N VAL A 110 -3.83 28.09 6.46
CA VAL A 110 -2.40 27.81 6.23
C VAL A 110 -2.01 26.43 6.74
N GLY A 111 -2.51 26.01 7.89
CA GLY A 111 -2.23 24.68 8.44
C GLY A 111 -2.72 23.53 7.56
N HIS A 112 -3.81 23.68 6.80
CA HIS A 112 -4.27 22.66 5.84
C HIS A 112 -3.30 22.51 4.68
N MET A 113 -2.76 23.63 4.17
CA MET A 113 -1.75 23.62 3.09
C MET A 113 -0.43 23.04 3.58
N ILE A 114 -0.03 23.34 4.83
CA ILE A 114 1.14 22.72 5.45
C ILE A 114 0.94 21.21 5.54
N SER A 115 -0.24 20.74 5.98
CA SER A 115 -0.55 19.29 6.02
C SER A 115 -0.40 18.65 4.65
N LEU A 116 -0.99 19.24 3.59
CA LEU A 116 -0.85 18.76 2.22
C LEU A 116 0.62 18.69 1.81
N LEU A 117 1.37 19.78 2.00
CA LEU A 117 2.76 19.89 1.54
C LEU A 117 3.70 18.93 2.28
N VAL A 118 3.52 18.74 3.58
CA VAL A 118 4.32 17.80 4.38
C VAL A 118 4.13 16.36 3.87
N PHE A 119 2.89 15.94 3.68
CA PHE A 119 2.62 14.58 3.22
C PHE A 119 2.92 14.40 1.73
N PHE A 120 2.78 15.43 0.90
CA PHE A 120 3.28 15.44 -0.48
C PHE A 120 4.79 15.25 -0.50
N ALA A 121 5.54 16.08 0.25
CA ALA A 121 6.99 16.01 0.30
C ALA A 121 7.49 14.66 0.81
N LEU A 122 6.82 14.08 1.82
CA LEU A 122 7.15 12.76 2.35
C LEU A 122 7.16 11.70 1.23
N VAL A 123 6.10 11.61 0.42
CA VAL A 123 6.00 10.62 -0.67
C VAL A 123 7.00 10.90 -1.79
N VAL A 124 7.18 12.18 -2.16
CA VAL A 124 8.16 12.56 -3.20
C VAL A 124 9.58 12.22 -2.75
N VAL A 125 9.96 12.55 -1.51
CA VAL A 125 11.29 12.22 -0.97
C VAL A 125 11.50 10.71 -0.95
N MET A 126 10.51 9.94 -0.50
CA MET A 126 10.59 8.48 -0.55
C MET A 126 10.78 7.97 -1.99
N GLY A 127 10.02 8.50 -2.96
CA GLY A 127 10.17 8.15 -4.37
C GLY A 127 11.55 8.50 -4.93
N LEU A 128 12.13 9.64 -4.53
CA LEU A 128 13.50 10.04 -4.94
C LEU A 128 14.59 9.17 -4.30
N MET A 129 14.35 8.63 -3.10
CA MET A 129 15.29 7.68 -2.47
C MET A 129 15.37 6.37 -3.27
N GLY A 130 14.31 6.04 -4.00
CA GLY A 130 14.23 4.84 -4.84
C GLY A 130 14.35 3.55 -4.01
N ASP A 131 14.69 2.47 -4.69
CA ASP A 131 14.94 1.16 -4.07
C ASP A 131 16.38 1.06 -3.53
N LYS A 132 16.88 2.12 -2.89
CA LYS A 132 18.18 2.06 -2.21
C LYS A 132 18.08 1.08 -1.06
N GLU A 133 18.78 -0.04 -1.20
CA GLU A 133 18.88 -1.03 -0.14
C GLU A 133 19.66 -0.46 1.05
N GLY A 134 19.05 -0.50 2.21
CA GLY A 134 19.75 -0.34 3.46
C GLY A 134 20.77 -1.48 3.64
N ARG A 135 21.72 -1.29 4.54
CA ARG A 135 22.68 -2.36 4.89
C ARG A 135 21.90 -3.57 5.41
N ALA A 136 22.08 -4.74 4.79
CA ALA A 136 21.41 -5.96 5.21
C ALA A 136 21.64 -6.24 6.70
N VAL A 137 20.57 -6.48 7.45
CA VAL A 137 20.58 -6.73 8.88
C VAL A 137 20.70 -8.23 9.13
N ASP A 138 21.56 -8.63 10.06
CA ASP A 138 21.64 -10.01 10.53
C ASP A 138 20.40 -10.32 11.41
N LEU A 139 19.62 -11.33 11.00
CA LEU A 139 18.45 -11.83 11.71
C LEU A 139 18.78 -12.97 12.69
N SER A 140 20.01 -13.02 13.23
CA SER A 140 20.34 -14.01 14.25
C SER A 140 19.36 -13.96 15.43
N PHE A 141 18.93 -15.15 15.90
CA PHE A 141 17.96 -15.24 16.98
C PHE A 141 18.60 -14.83 18.32
N ASN A 142 18.26 -13.66 18.81
CA ASN A 142 18.60 -13.15 20.13
C ASN A 142 17.49 -12.23 20.65
N PHE A 143 17.48 -11.96 21.95
CA PHE A 143 16.43 -11.16 22.58
C PHE A 143 16.28 -9.75 21.99
N LEU A 144 17.39 -9.11 21.64
CA LEU A 144 17.36 -7.78 21.02
C LEU A 144 16.72 -7.81 19.63
N ASN A 145 17.09 -8.79 18.80
CA ASN A 145 16.52 -8.95 17.47
C ASN A 145 15.03 -9.28 17.51
N VAL A 146 14.54 -10.00 18.50
CA VAL A 146 13.09 -10.24 18.70
C VAL A 146 12.35 -8.92 18.89
N ILE A 147 12.88 -8.02 19.74
CA ILE A 147 12.29 -6.68 19.94
C ILE A 147 12.37 -5.84 18.67
N ILE A 148 13.52 -5.84 18.00
CA ILE A 148 13.72 -5.09 16.74
C ILE A 148 12.74 -5.59 15.68
N LEU A 149 12.62 -6.90 15.49
CA LEU A 149 11.69 -7.50 14.53
C LEU A 149 10.24 -7.16 14.83
N PHE A 150 9.85 -7.17 16.09
CA PHE A 150 8.53 -6.70 16.51
C PHE A 150 8.30 -5.23 16.12
N LEU A 151 9.25 -4.34 16.44
CA LEU A 151 9.15 -2.91 16.10
C LEU A 151 9.14 -2.68 14.57
N VAL A 152 9.98 -3.42 13.84
CA VAL A 152 10.01 -3.38 12.37
C VAL A 152 8.66 -3.85 11.80
N GLY A 153 8.05 -4.87 12.38
CA GLY A 153 6.69 -5.30 12.03
C GLY A 153 5.66 -4.20 12.24
N VAL A 154 5.72 -3.48 13.37
CA VAL A 154 4.85 -2.32 13.64
C VAL A 154 5.07 -1.21 12.59
N ILE A 155 6.30 -0.89 12.25
CA ILE A 155 6.63 0.13 11.25
C ILE A 155 6.13 -0.30 9.86
N ALA A 156 6.37 -1.57 9.46
CA ALA A 156 5.89 -2.11 8.19
C ALA A 156 4.36 -2.01 8.06
N SER A 157 3.64 -2.33 9.13
CA SER A 157 2.18 -2.24 9.15
C SER A 157 1.66 -0.81 9.06
N ALA A 158 2.35 0.15 9.68
CA ALA A 158 2.01 1.56 9.57
C ALA A 158 1.99 2.02 8.11
N THR A 159 2.99 1.61 7.34
CA THR A 159 3.09 1.94 5.92
C THR A 159 2.03 1.27 5.05
N MET A 160 1.52 0.10 5.45
CA MET A 160 0.40 -0.57 4.75
C MET A 160 -0.93 0.15 4.95
N VAL A 161 -1.12 0.78 6.12
CA VAL A 161 -2.37 1.47 6.47
C VAL A 161 -2.35 2.92 5.97
N ILE A 162 -1.21 3.61 6.02
CA ILE A 162 -1.07 4.99 5.56
C ILE A 162 -1.07 5.03 4.02
N PRO A 163 -1.99 5.77 3.36
CA PRO A 163 -1.99 5.90 1.92
C PRO A 163 -0.69 6.54 1.41
N GLY A 164 -0.26 6.18 0.21
CA GLY A 164 0.90 6.78 -0.47
C GLY A 164 2.27 6.30 0.02
N VAL A 165 2.33 5.50 1.08
CA VAL A 165 3.58 4.94 1.61
C VAL A 165 3.67 3.46 1.25
N SER A 166 4.81 3.05 0.68
CA SER A 166 5.07 1.64 0.32
C SER A 166 5.78 0.91 1.47
N GLY A 167 5.15 -0.15 1.98
CA GLY A 167 5.71 -0.95 3.08
C GLY A 167 6.99 -1.66 2.71
N SER A 168 7.05 -2.23 1.51
CA SER A 168 8.25 -2.88 1.00
C SER A 168 9.42 -1.91 0.89
N MET A 169 9.17 -0.69 0.42
CA MET A 169 10.19 0.35 0.32
C MET A 169 10.75 0.76 1.69
N VAL A 170 9.89 0.93 2.70
CA VAL A 170 10.35 1.25 4.05
C VAL A 170 11.18 0.11 4.63
N LEU A 171 10.74 -1.14 4.47
CA LEU A 171 11.53 -2.30 4.89
C LEU A 171 12.87 -2.40 4.15
N LEU A 172 12.90 -2.05 2.85
CA LEU A 172 14.11 -2.05 2.04
C LEU A 172 15.12 -1.00 2.54
N LEU A 173 14.65 0.24 2.77
CA LEU A 173 15.46 1.32 3.32
C LEU A 173 16.03 1.00 4.71
N LEU A 174 15.27 0.27 5.52
CA LEU A 174 15.72 -0.21 6.84
C LEU A 174 16.63 -1.44 6.76
N GLY A 175 16.81 -2.04 5.57
CA GLY A 175 17.65 -3.23 5.36
C GLY A 175 17.00 -4.55 5.78
N PHE A 176 15.70 -4.57 6.13
CA PHE A 176 14.98 -5.76 6.60
C PHE A 176 14.22 -6.51 5.51
N TYR A 177 13.96 -5.91 4.34
CA TYR A 177 13.14 -6.52 3.30
C TYR A 177 13.71 -7.85 2.82
N ASN A 178 14.94 -7.85 2.28
CA ASN A 178 15.59 -9.04 1.75
C ASN A 178 15.83 -10.13 2.81
N PRO A 179 16.35 -9.80 4.04
CA PRO A 179 16.46 -10.79 5.10
C PRO A 179 15.13 -11.45 5.51
N ILE A 180 14.04 -10.68 5.58
CA ILE A 180 12.72 -11.25 5.91
C ILE A 180 12.21 -12.15 4.81
N ILE A 181 12.33 -11.76 3.53
CA ILE A 181 11.94 -12.60 2.38
C ILE A 181 12.75 -13.88 2.35
N ALA A 182 14.07 -13.81 2.54
CA ALA A 182 14.93 -14.99 2.61
C ALA A 182 14.47 -15.93 3.74
N GLN A 183 14.19 -15.37 4.93
CA GLN A 183 13.73 -16.16 6.08
C GLN A 183 12.37 -16.82 5.84
N ILE A 184 11.44 -16.15 5.12
CA ILE A 184 10.17 -16.76 4.72
C ILE A 184 10.42 -17.95 3.80
N ASN A 185 11.31 -17.81 2.81
CA ASN A 185 11.65 -18.89 1.88
C ASN A 185 12.30 -20.07 2.61
N ASP A 186 13.24 -19.81 3.52
CA ASP A 186 13.90 -20.85 4.32
C ASP A 186 12.89 -21.56 5.24
N PHE A 187 11.98 -20.83 5.85
CA PHE A 187 10.89 -21.39 6.65
C PHE A 187 9.98 -22.33 5.83
N ILE A 188 9.59 -21.92 4.62
CA ILE A 188 8.79 -22.77 3.70
C ILE A 188 9.58 -24.03 3.32
N ARG A 189 10.87 -23.91 2.99
CA ARG A 189 11.74 -25.05 2.67
C ARG A 189 11.84 -26.01 3.84
N SER A 190 12.07 -25.51 5.05
CA SER A 190 12.13 -26.33 6.27
C SER A 190 10.82 -27.06 6.56
N LEU A 191 9.67 -26.41 6.35
CA LEU A 191 8.36 -27.05 6.44
C LEU A 191 8.18 -28.20 5.44
N THR A 192 8.60 -27.99 4.18
CA THR A 192 8.43 -28.99 3.11
C THR A 192 9.42 -30.14 3.21
N SER A 193 10.61 -29.92 3.78
CA SER A 193 11.64 -30.94 4.01
C SER A 193 11.51 -31.69 5.32
N GLY A 194 10.60 -31.26 6.23
CA GLY A 194 10.48 -31.83 7.56
C GLY A 194 11.62 -31.46 8.52
N ASP A 195 12.37 -30.40 8.22
CA ASP A 195 13.42 -29.85 9.10
C ASP A 195 12.81 -29.08 10.26
N PHE A 196 12.56 -29.77 11.37
CA PHE A 196 11.96 -29.19 12.56
C PHE A 196 12.82 -28.09 13.20
N ALA A 197 14.15 -28.21 13.14
CA ALA A 197 15.06 -27.21 13.69
C ALA A 197 14.99 -25.90 12.87
N GLY A 198 14.94 -25.99 11.54
CA GLY A 198 14.75 -24.86 10.64
C GLY A 198 13.39 -24.19 10.82
N VAL A 199 12.32 -24.97 11.03
CA VAL A 199 10.98 -24.43 11.35
C VAL A 199 11.00 -23.66 12.66
N LEU A 200 11.60 -24.20 13.73
CA LEU A 200 11.66 -23.52 15.03
C LEU A 200 12.46 -22.20 14.95
N LYS A 201 13.61 -22.22 14.24
CA LYS A 201 14.40 -21.01 13.98
C LYS A 201 13.59 -19.96 13.21
N GLY A 202 12.88 -20.37 12.16
CA GLY A 202 12.03 -19.50 11.37
C GLY A 202 10.89 -18.88 12.19
N CYS A 203 10.25 -19.66 13.05
CA CYS A 203 9.26 -19.17 13.99
C CYS A 203 9.85 -18.10 14.92
N GLY A 204 11.05 -18.31 15.44
CA GLY A 204 11.73 -17.34 16.33
C GLY A 204 11.92 -15.96 15.70
N ILE A 205 11.99 -15.88 14.38
CA ILE A 205 12.19 -14.64 13.62
C ILE A 205 10.85 -14.09 13.08
N LEU A 206 10.05 -14.94 12.42
CA LEU A 206 8.83 -14.49 11.73
C LEU A 206 7.66 -14.22 12.68
N VAL A 207 7.58 -14.92 13.83
CA VAL A 207 6.47 -14.72 14.78
C VAL A 207 6.56 -13.33 15.43
N PRO A 208 7.69 -12.87 15.98
CA PRO A 208 7.79 -11.52 16.52
C PRO A 208 7.45 -10.43 15.48
N PHE A 209 7.97 -10.58 14.26
CA PHE A 209 7.65 -9.68 13.16
C PHE A 209 6.14 -9.68 12.85
N GLY A 210 5.53 -10.86 12.70
CA GLY A 210 4.11 -11.02 12.43
C GLY A 210 3.21 -10.45 13.54
N ILE A 211 3.56 -10.66 14.81
CA ILE A 211 2.87 -10.05 15.95
C ILE A 211 2.97 -8.53 15.88
N GLY A 212 4.17 -8.00 15.58
CA GLY A 212 4.39 -6.57 15.36
C GLY A 212 3.49 -6.01 14.25
N VAL A 213 3.40 -6.71 13.11
CA VAL A 213 2.51 -6.33 12.00
C VAL A 213 1.05 -6.28 12.45
N VAL A 214 0.56 -7.31 13.12
CA VAL A 214 -0.84 -7.36 13.58
C VAL A 214 -1.14 -6.23 14.56
N ILE A 215 -0.33 -6.08 15.60
CA ILE A 215 -0.52 -5.02 16.61
C ILE A 215 -0.42 -3.64 15.96
N GLY A 216 0.55 -3.45 15.07
CA GLY A 216 0.76 -2.19 14.37
C GLY A 216 -0.41 -1.81 13.47
N ILE A 217 -1.03 -2.75 12.74
CA ILE A 217 -2.24 -2.48 11.94
C ILE A 217 -3.34 -1.87 12.82
N PHE A 218 -3.65 -2.51 13.97
CA PHE A 218 -4.70 -2.01 14.86
C PHE A 218 -4.33 -0.68 15.51
N ALA A 219 -3.09 -0.52 15.96
CA ALA A 219 -2.60 0.70 16.59
C ALA A 219 -2.65 1.90 15.63
N ILE A 220 -2.14 1.72 14.42
CA ILE A 220 -2.12 2.76 13.40
C ILE A 220 -3.54 3.06 12.87
N ALA A 221 -4.37 2.03 12.65
CA ALA A 221 -5.76 2.24 12.28
C ALA A 221 -6.50 3.07 13.35
N LYS A 222 -6.27 2.77 14.64
CA LYS A 222 -6.87 3.54 15.74
C LYS A 222 -6.34 4.99 15.80
N LEU A 223 -5.04 5.19 15.57
CA LEU A 223 -4.46 6.54 15.49
C LEU A 223 -5.10 7.34 14.34
N ILE A 224 -5.22 6.72 13.17
CA ILE A 224 -5.84 7.35 11.99
C ILE A 224 -7.31 7.69 12.27
N GLU A 225 -8.07 6.77 12.88
CA GLU A 225 -9.46 7.04 13.30
C GLU A 225 -9.55 8.28 14.19
N ILE A 226 -8.72 8.37 15.24
CA ILE A 226 -8.67 9.53 16.15
C ILE A 226 -8.32 10.82 15.39
N ILE A 227 -7.39 10.76 14.42
CA ILE A 227 -7.02 11.92 13.60
C ILE A 227 -8.22 12.36 12.74
N PHE A 228 -8.94 11.42 12.14
CA PHE A 228 -10.14 11.75 11.34
C PHE A 228 -11.28 12.32 12.19
N GLU A 229 -11.46 11.83 13.42
CA GLU A 229 -12.46 12.35 14.34
C GLU A 229 -12.13 13.76 14.85
N LYS A 230 -10.87 13.99 15.26
CA LYS A 230 -10.47 15.26 15.90
C LYS A 230 -10.04 16.32 14.89
N PHE A 231 -9.42 15.93 13.77
CA PHE A 231 -8.82 16.85 12.79
C PHE A 231 -9.18 16.46 11.34
N PRO A 232 -10.49 16.31 10.99
CA PRO A 232 -10.92 15.74 9.71
C PRO A 232 -10.40 16.53 8.50
N LEU A 233 -10.35 17.86 8.57
CA LEU A 233 -9.84 18.68 7.47
C LEU A 233 -8.33 18.48 7.24
N TYR A 234 -7.54 18.46 8.31
CA TYR A 234 -6.10 18.19 8.21
C TYR A 234 -5.81 16.80 7.63
N ALA A 235 -6.55 15.78 8.08
CA ALA A 235 -6.45 14.42 7.57
C ALA A 235 -6.78 14.35 6.06
N ASN A 236 -7.89 14.98 5.63
CA ASN A 236 -8.26 14.98 4.23
C ASN A 236 -7.24 15.74 3.35
N TRP A 237 -6.68 16.87 3.81
CA TRP A 237 -5.63 17.58 3.09
C TRP A 237 -4.33 16.80 3.04
N ALA A 238 -3.95 16.08 4.11
CA ALA A 238 -2.83 15.16 4.12
C ALA A 238 -2.99 14.08 3.05
N ILE A 239 -4.18 13.43 2.99
CA ILE A 239 -4.49 12.39 2.00
C ILE A 239 -4.45 12.94 0.57
N ILE A 240 -4.97 14.16 0.33
CA ILE A 240 -4.86 14.81 -0.98
C ILE A 240 -3.38 14.98 -1.35
N GLY A 241 -2.53 15.41 -0.40
CA GLY A 241 -1.09 15.52 -0.60
C GLY A 241 -0.45 14.18 -1.00
N LEU A 242 -0.78 13.10 -0.29
CA LEU A 242 -0.31 11.74 -0.57
C LEU A 242 -0.75 11.26 -1.97
N ILE A 243 -2.02 11.48 -2.34
CA ILE A 243 -2.56 11.09 -3.66
C ILE A 243 -1.87 11.86 -4.78
N VAL A 244 -1.74 13.18 -4.64
CA VAL A 244 -1.10 14.03 -5.67
C VAL A 244 0.40 13.73 -5.82
N ALA A 245 1.06 13.30 -4.75
CA ALA A 245 2.47 12.90 -4.77
C ALA A 245 2.71 11.51 -5.38
N SER A 246 1.74 10.59 -5.29
CA SER A 246 1.91 9.20 -5.74
C SER A 246 2.30 9.06 -7.22
N PRO A 247 1.78 9.83 -8.20
CA PRO A 247 2.28 9.83 -9.58
C PRO A 247 3.77 10.10 -9.70
N PHE A 248 4.31 11.05 -8.92
CA PHE A 248 5.74 11.35 -8.92
C PHE A 248 6.55 10.18 -8.39
N ALA A 249 6.10 9.54 -7.30
CA ALA A 249 6.76 8.35 -6.76
C ALA A 249 6.79 7.20 -7.79
N ILE A 250 5.68 6.96 -8.51
CA ILE A 250 5.62 5.94 -9.58
C ILE A 250 6.63 6.26 -10.69
N ILE A 251 6.69 7.52 -11.15
CA ILE A 251 7.61 7.93 -12.20
C ILE A 251 9.06 7.80 -11.73
N PHE A 252 9.40 8.27 -10.54
CA PHE A 252 10.77 8.22 -10.01
C PHE A 252 11.27 6.79 -9.80
N ASN A 253 10.41 5.90 -9.31
CA ASN A 253 10.76 4.48 -9.14
C ASN A 253 10.90 3.72 -10.48
N ASN A 254 10.38 4.28 -11.57
CA ASN A 254 10.37 3.62 -12.89
C ASN A 254 11.02 4.47 -13.99
N LEU A 255 11.92 5.41 -13.65
CA LEU A 255 12.51 6.37 -14.61
C LEU A 255 13.13 5.66 -15.82
N ALA A 256 13.80 4.54 -15.64
CA ALA A 256 14.41 3.79 -16.74
C ALA A 256 13.37 3.31 -17.79
N SER A 257 12.14 3.07 -17.35
CA SER A 257 11.05 2.63 -18.23
C SER A 257 10.57 3.74 -19.17
N PHE A 258 10.82 5.00 -18.84
CA PHE A 258 10.41 6.16 -19.64
C PHE A 258 11.47 6.58 -20.69
N SER A 259 12.57 5.83 -20.83
CA SER A 259 13.55 6.04 -21.90
C SER A 259 13.11 5.35 -23.19
N GLY A 260 13.37 5.98 -24.35
CA GLY A 260 13.08 5.39 -25.67
C GLY A 260 11.59 5.32 -26.04
N VAL A 261 10.78 6.28 -25.58
CA VAL A 261 9.33 6.31 -25.80
C VAL A 261 9.02 6.61 -27.27
N THR A 262 8.22 5.74 -27.91
CA THR A 262 7.73 5.88 -29.29
C THR A 262 6.35 6.57 -29.32
N VAL A 263 5.92 7.04 -30.49
CA VAL A 263 4.58 7.63 -30.68
C VAL A 263 3.49 6.65 -30.28
N LEU A 264 3.65 5.35 -30.61
CA LEU A 264 2.70 4.31 -30.22
C LEU A 264 2.62 4.15 -28.69
N THR A 265 3.78 4.22 -28.02
CA THR A 265 3.84 4.19 -26.53
C THR A 265 3.10 5.38 -25.94
N VAL A 266 3.24 6.59 -26.49
CA VAL A 266 2.51 7.77 -26.01
C VAL A 266 1.01 7.61 -26.17
N VAL A 267 0.55 7.21 -27.37
CA VAL A 267 -0.89 7.02 -27.64
C VAL A 267 -1.50 5.96 -26.72
N SER A 268 -0.85 4.79 -26.60
CA SER A 268 -1.33 3.73 -25.70
C SER A 268 -1.33 4.16 -24.24
N SER A 269 -0.36 4.96 -23.81
CA SER A 269 -0.26 5.50 -22.45
C SER A 269 -1.39 6.48 -22.13
N VAL A 270 -1.76 7.36 -23.07
CA VAL A 270 -2.89 8.27 -22.90
C VAL A 270 -4.21 7.47 -22.77
N ILE A 271 -4.38 6.44 -23.60
CA ILE A 271 -5.56 5.57 -23.54
C ILE A 271 -5.62 4.85 -22.19
N THR A 272 -4.51 4.21 -21.75
CA THR A 272 -4.49 3.48 -20.48
C THR A 272 -4.68 4.40 -19.28
N PHE A 273 -4.11 5.59 -19.29
CA PHE A 273 -4.36 6.62 -18.27
C PHE A 273 -5.85 6.97 -18.21
N ALA A 274 -6.50 7.25 -19.33
CA ALA A 274 -7.92 7.58 -19.39
C ALA A 274 -8.77 6.39 -18.86
N VAL A 275 -8.45 5.17 -19.28
CA VAL A 275 -9.14 3.96 -18.77
C VAL A 275 -9.00 3.85 -17.26
N GLY A 276 -7.78 3.98 -16.72
CA GLY A 276 -7.53 3.95 -15.27
C GLY A 276 -8.32 5.03 -14.53
N PHE A 277 -8.31 6.25 -15.04
CA PHE A 277 -9.03 7.39 -14.46
C PHE A 277 -10.55 7.14 -14.39
N PHE A 278 -11.16 6.68 -15.47
CA PHE A 278 -12.60 6.40 -15.52
C PHE A 278 -12.98 5.17 -14.67
N VAL A 279 -12.13 4.13 -14.62
CA VAL A 279 -12.33 2.97 -13.74
C VAL A 279 -12.36 3.41 -12.28
N ALA A 280 -11.44 4.27 -11.84
CA ALA A 280 -11.41 4.78 -10.48
C ALA A 280 -12.64 5.63 -10.14
N LEU A 281 -13.07 6.51 -11.05
CA LEU A 281 -14.30 7.28 -10.89
C LEU A 281 -15.50 6.37 -10.65
N LYS A 282 -15.65 5.32 -11.47
CA LYS A 282 -16.78 4.38 -11.39
C LYS A 282 -16.75 3.49 -10.14
N LEU A 283 -15.55 3.12 -9.66
CA LEU A 283 -15.39 2.33 -8.43
C LEU A 283 -15.55 3.18 -7.17
N GLY A 284 -15.31 4.48 -7.26
CA GLY A 284 -15.47 5.44 -6.17
C GLY A 284 -16.92 5.83 -5.88
N GLU A 285 -17.79 5.68 -6.87
CA GLU A 285 -19.25 5.84 -6.73
C GLU A 285 -19.90 4.59 -6.10
#